data_bff51b54e37c20eab43645d22b8d1ad0
#
_entry.id   bff51b54e37c20eab43645d22b8d1ad0
#
_cell.length_a   1.000
_cell.length_b   1.000
_cell.length_c   1.000
_cell.angle_alpha   90.00
_cell.angle_beta   90.00
_cell.angle_gamma   90.00
#
_symmetry.space_group_name_H-M   'P 1'
#
loop_
_entity.id
_entity.type
_entity.pdbx_description
1 polymer ?
#
loop_
_entity_poly.entity_id
_entity_poly.type
_entity_poly.pdbx_seq_one_letter_code
_entity_poly.pdbx_strand_id
1 'polypeptide(L)'
;LYTPAGQAFSAQTDGNIIQCTINAQGTVAVIEKYENDYKIQVFRNDGTLLMERFEQDKGVFPLAAALSDDGRILAVTYADTSGVEMKAKILLFYVNKDDSKNTATGDFYAASEKDDIIAPYIFSLGTSEFAVVYDKGIMAFDCNGNEKWDTEISNKITSASVTEGGKILLSLGEETGGHDGYADGTLIIVSSDGKISSKYEMGESISYVNPNGKNIVIGS
;
A
#
# COMPACT_ATOMS: atom_id res chain seq x y z
N LEU A 1 9.28 11.33 12.49
CA LEU A 1 8.19 10.77 13.30
C LEU A 1 7.90 11.66 14.48
N TYR A 2 6.63 11.99 14.67
CA TYR A 2 6.15 12.74 15.83
C TYR A 2 5.20 11.89 16.66
N THR A 3 5.27 12.06 17.95
CA THR A 3 4.37 11.49 18.95
C THR A 3 3.72 12.63 19.75
N PRO A 4 2.69 12.37 20.58
CA PRO A 4 2.16 13.40 21.49
C PRO A 4 3.22 14.01 22.44
N ALA A 5 4.33 13.30 22.69
CA ALA A 5 5.46 13.79 23.50
C ALA A 5 6.47 14.64 22.70
N GLY A 6 6.28 14.79 21.39
CA GLY A 6 7.18 15.53 20.50
C GLY A 6 7.82 14.67 19.41
N GLN A 7 8.93 15.14 18.83
CA GLN A 7 9.65 14.42 17.80
C GLN A 7 10.33 13.18 18.38
N ALA A 8 9.98 11.99 17.88
CA ALA A 8 10.60 10.72 18.27
C ALA A 8 11.92 10.50 17.53
N PHE A 9 11.92 10.65 16.21
CA PHE A 9 13.14 10.64 15.40
C PHE A 9 12.97 11.42 14.10
N SER A 10 14.10 11.71 13.45
CA SER A 10 14.17 12.21 12.10
C SER A 10 15.20 11.40 11.33
N ALA A 11 14.85 10.96 10.13
CA ALA A 11 15.78 10.36 9.19
C ALA A 11 15.80 11.23 7.93
N GLN A 12 16.98 11.36 7.33
CA GLN A 12 17.15 12.03 6.05
C GLN A 12 17.26 10.95 4.98
N THR A 13 16.52 11.11 3.89
CA THR A 13 16.63 10.27 2.70
C THR A 13 17.60 10.92 1.71
N ASP A 14 18.26 10.11 0.89
CA ASP A 14 19.20 10.60 -0.12
C ASP A 14 18.47 10.92 -1.44
N GLY A 15 17.26 10.37 -1.63
CA GLY A 15 16.44 10.52 -2.81
C GLY A 15 15.09 11.22 -2.56
N ASN A 16 14.26 11.23 -3.58
CA ASN A 16 12.90 11.77 -3.50
C ASN A 16 11.96 10.71 -2.92
N ILE A 17 11.29 11.03 -1.81
CA ILE A 17 10.30 10.14 -1.20
C ILE A 17 9.11 9.98 -2.16
N ILE A 18 8.82 8.74 -2.53
CA ILE A 18 7.65 8.33 -3.33
C ILE A 18 6.47 8.03 -2.40
N GLN A 19 6.75 7.24 -1.35
CA GLN A 19 5.74 6.84 -0.38
C GLN A 19 6.38 6.65 0.99
N CYS A 20 5.60 6.96 2.02
CA CYS A 20 5.94 6.67 3.41
C CYS A 20 4.71 6.05 4.09
N THR A 21 4.92 4.97 4.81
CA THR A 21 3.89 4.32 5.62
C THR A 21 4.37 4.08 7.03
N ILE A 22 3.45 4.01 7.97
CA ILE A 22 3.72 3.77 9.39
C ILE A 22 2.70 2.78 9.94
N ASN A 23 3.14 1.86 10.77
CA ASN A 23 2.24 0.96 11.49
C ASN A 23 1.92 1.46 12.92
N ALA A 24 1.04 0.73 13.62
CA ALA A 24 0.62 1.08 14.98
C ALA A 24 1.76 1.09 16.01
N GLN A 25 2.88 0.40 15.77
CA GLN A 25 4.06 0.39 16.64
C GLN A 25 5.04 1.54 16.36
N GLY A 26 4.74 2.37 15.35
CA GLY A 26 5.62 3.45 14.94
C GLY A 26 6.80 3.00 14.06
N THR A 27 6.77 1.77 13.54
CA THR A 27 7.71 1.33 12.50
C THR A 27 7.33 2.01 11.20
N VAL A 28 8.31 2.57 10.50
CA VAL A 28 8.13 3.38 9.29
C VAL A 28 8.81 2.70 8.12
N ALA A 29 8.11 2.55 7.01
CA ALA A 29 8.71 2.18 5.73
C ALA A 29 8.66 3.35 4.76
N VAL A 30 9.75 3.53 4.00
CA VAL A 30 9.91 4.60 3.03
C VAL A 30 10.33 3.98 1.70
N ILE A 31 9.66 4.37 0.63
CA ILE A 31 10.11 4.15 -0.74
C ILE A 31 10.63 5.48 -1.26
N GLU A 32 11.86 5.50 -1.73
CA GLU A 32 12.45 6.68 -2.36
C GLU A 32 13.00 6.35 -3.75
N LYS A 33 12.95 7.33 -4.63
CA LYS A 33 13.68 7.28 -5.90
C LYS A 33 15.09 7.83 -5.65
N TYR A 34 16.09 6.95 -5.81
CA TYR A 34 17.48 7.23 -5.59
C TYR A 34 18.23 7.10 -6.91
N GLU A 35 18.68 8.22 -7.46
CA GLU A 35 19.31 8.29 -8.80
C GLU A 35 18.38 7.71 -9.89
N ASN A 36 18.77 6.59 -10.52
CA ASN A 36 18.00 5.89 -11.54
C ASN A 36 17.25 4.68 -10.99
N ASP A 37 17.45 4.34 -9.72
CA ASP A 37 16.93 3.16 -9.05
C ASP A 37 15.91 3.56 -7.96
N TYR A 38 15.46 2.58 -7.19
CA TYR A 38 14.62 2.80 -6.02
C TYR A 38 15.29 2.21 -4.80
N LYS A 39 15.03 2.84 -3.65
CA LYS A 39 15.49 2.36 -2.36
C LYS A 39 14.30 2.25 -1.42
N ILE A 40 14.22 1.13 -0.71
CA ILE A 40 13.21 0.85 0.31
C ILE A 40 13.92 0.75 1.64
N GLN A 41 13.49 1.53 2.62
CA GLN A 41 14.06 1.53 3.95
C GLN A 41 12.95 1.33 5.00
N VAL A 42 13.27 0.58 6.05
CA VAL A 42 12.39 0.39 7.21
C VAL A 42 13.12 0.83 8.47
N PHE A 43 12.47 1.70 9.23
CA PHE A 43 12.99 2.23 10.48
C PHE A 43 12.09 1.85 11.64
N ARG A 44 12.70 1.49 12.76
CA ARG A 44 12.01 1.39 14.04
C ARG A 44 11.61 2.78 14.53
N ASN A 45 10.69 2.84 15.49
CA ASN A 45 10.21 4.09 16.10
C ASN A 45 11.27 4.93 16.82
N ASP A 46 12.45 4.36 17.08
CA ASP A 46 13.62 5.04 17.63
C ASP A 46 14.63 5.52 16.56
N GLY A 47 14.30 5.33 15.28
CA GLY A 47 15.15 5.68 14.14
C GLY A 47 16.17 4.60 13.76
N THR A 48 16.19 3.45 14.42
CA THR A 48 17.06 2.34 14.04
C THR A 48 16.66 1.79 12.68
N LEU A 49 17.60 1.76 11.73
CA LEU A 49 17.39 1.12 10.43
C LEU A 49 17.28 -0.39 10.63
N LEU A 50 16.15 -0.96 10.23
CA LEU A 50 15.85 -2.39 10.32
C LEU A 50 16.11 -3.11 9.01
N MET A 51 15.83 -2.46 7.88
CA MET A 51 15.94 -3.01 6.55
C MET A 51 16.31 -1.90 5.57
N GLU A 52 17.20 -2.22 4.61
CA GLU A 52 17.48 -1.40 3.45
C GLU A 52 17.60 -2.29 2.23
N ARG A 53 16.94 -1.89 1.15
CA ARG A 53 16.95 -2.64 -0.10
C ARG A 53 17.02 -1.68 -1.28
N PHE A 54 17.89 -1.99 -2.24
CA PHE A 54 17.97 -1.32 -3.53
C PHE A 54 17.26 -2.15 -4.58
N GLU A 55 16.35 -1.52 -5.30
CA GLU A 55 15.64 -2.10 -6.44
C GLU A 55 16.28 -1.60 -7.72
N GLN A 56 17.05 -2.46 -8.38
CA GLN A 56 17.87 -2.15 -9.54
C GLN A 56 17.34 -2.79 -10.83
N ASP A 57 16.25 -3.53 -10.75
CA ASP A 57 15.66 -4.21 -11.89
C ASP A 57 15.03 -3.19 -12.84
N LYS A 58 15.54 -3.13 -14.08
CA LYS A 58 15.01 -2.21 -15.10
C LYS A 58 13.59 -2.60 -15.47
N GLY A 59 12.69 -1.62 -15.41
CA GLY A 59 11.27 -1.82 -15.74
C GLY A 59 10.43 -2.32 -14.58
N VAL A 60 11.01 -2.47 -13.38
CA VAL A 60 10.27 -2.85 -12.16
C VAL A 60 10.25 -1.65 -11.20
N PHE A 61 9.06 -1.20 -10.85
CA PHE A 61 8.85 0.04 -10.09
C PHE A 61 8.05 -0.25 -8.83
N PRO A 62 8.58 -0.03 -7.61
CA PRO A 62 7.80 -0.11 -6.38
C PRO A 62 6.76 1.03 -6.36
N LEU A 63 5.51 0.70 -6.10
CA LEU A 63 4.39 1.63 -6.10
C LEU A 63 3.93 1.99 -4.68
N ALA A 64 3.72 0.97 -3.84
CA ALA A 64 3.22 1.16 -2.50
C ALA A 64 3.76 0.09 -1.55
N ALA A 65 3.82 0.43 -0.27
CA ALA A 65 4.25 -0.48 0.79
C ALA A 65 3.31 -0.41 1.99
N ALA A 66 3.18 -1.54 2.69
CA ALA A 66 2.49 -1.65 3.97
C ALA A 66 3.29 -2.53 4.92
N LEU A 67 3.31 -2.15 6.20
CA LEU A 67 3.92 -2.92 7.28
C LEU A 67 2.82 -3.68 8.02
N SER A 68 3.07 -4.95 8.35
CA SER A 68 2.22 -5.67 9.31
C SER A 68 2.16 -4.92 10.65
N ASP A 69 1.09 -5.13 11.41
CA ASP A 69 0.89 -4.43 12.68
C ASP A 69 2.03 -4.67 13.68
N ASP A 70 2.65 -5.86 13.63
CA ASP A 70 3.80 -6.20 14.47
C ASP A 70 5.16 -5.76 13.87
N GLY A 71 5.15 -5.16 12.69
CA GLY A 71 6.34 -4.63 12.00
C GLY A 71 7.31 -5.68 11.49
N ARG A 72 6.92 -6.95 11.43
CA ARG A 72 7.79 -8.06 11.01
C ARG A 72 7.81 -8.29 9.51
N ILE A 73 6.73 -7.89 8.84
CA ILE A 73 6.54 -8.12 7.42
C ILE A 73 6.34 -6.77 6.73
N LEU A 74 7.08 -6.57 5.66
CA LEU A 74 6.87 -5.51 4.69
C LEU A 74 6.27 -6.12 3.43
N ALA A 75 5.10 -5.65 3.01
CA ALA A 75 4.51 -5.97 1.73
C ALA A 75 4.68 -4.79 0.78
N VAL A 76 5.13 -5.04 -0.44
CA VAL A 76 5.37 -4.00 -1.45
C VAL A 76 4.72 -4.41 -2.75
N THR A 77 3.98 -3.49 -3.37
CA THR A 77 3.46 -3.64 -4.73
C THR A 77 4.42 -3.03 -5.74
N TYR A 78 4.57 -3.70 -6.88
CA TYR A 78 5.40 -3.27 -7.99
C TYR A 78 4.62 -3.27 -9.29
N ALA A 79 4.93 -2.33 -10.17
CA ALA A 79 4.62 -2.44 -11.58
C ALA A 79 5.83 -3.01 -12.31
N ASP A 80 5.68 -4.15 -12.95
CA ASP A 80 6.70 -4.76 -13.80
C ASP A 80 6.33 -4.53 -15.26
N THR A 81 7.12 -3.71 -15.92
CA THR A 81 6.99 -3.35 -17.34
C THR A 81 8.13 -3.93 -18.18
N SER A 82 8.89 -4.88 -17.63
CA SER A 82 10.04 -5.49 -18.32
C SER A 82 9.63 -6.48 -19.42
N GLY A 83 8.38 -6.97 -19.37
CA GLY A 83 7.79 -7.89 -20.36
C GLY A 83 7.01 -7.17 -21.45
N VAL A 84 6.32 -7.96 -22.26
CA VAL A 84 5.39 -7.45 -23.31
C VAL A 84 4.12 -6.86 -22.68
N GLU A 85 3.66 -7.47 -21.62
CA GLU A 85 2.51 -7.05 -20.83
C GLU A 85 2.98 -6.57 -19.46
N MET A 86 2.30 -5.55 -18.93
CA MET A 86 2.54 -5.06 -17.59
C MET A 86 1.97 -6.05 -16.57
N LYS A 87 2.71 -6.22 -15.48
CA LYS A 87 2.29 -7.07 -14.36
C LYS A 87 2.33 -6.29 -13.05
N ALA A 88 1.34 -6.51 -12.20
CA ALA A 88 1.48 -6.18 -10.81
C ALA A 88 2.16 -7.34 -10.07
N LYS A 89 3.24 -7.03 -9.36
CA LYS A 89 3.90 -7.96 -8.43
C LYS A 89 3.68 -7.50 -7.01
N ILE A 90 3.43 -8.43 -6.12
CA ILE A 90 3.36 -8.18 -4.69
C ILE A 90 4.44 -9.03 -4.04
N LEU A 91 5.41 -8.38 -3.40
CA LEU A 91 6.51 -9.05 -2.73
C LEU A 91 6.42 -8.83 -1.22
N LEU A 92 6.66 -9.90 -0.46
CA LEU A 92 6.65 -9.91 0.99
C LEU A 92 8.08 -10.13 1.50
N PHE A 93 8.51 -9.26 2.41
CA PHE A 93 9.85 -9.26 2.98
C PHE A 93 9.79 -9.40 4.50
N TYR A 94 10.68 -10.19 5.08
CA TYR A 94 10.91 -10.14 6.52
C TYR A 94 11.70 -8.87 6.89
N VAL A 95 11.15 -8.09 7.80
CA VAL A 95 11.82 -6.95 8.42
C VAL A 95 12.54 -7.47 9.65
N ASN A 96 13.76 -7.97 9.51
CA ASN A 96 14.49 -8.51 10.64
C ASN A 96 15.94 -8.03 10.66
N LYS A 97 16.34 -7.47 11.80
CA LYS A 97 17.72 -7.06 12.06
C LYS A 97 18.51 -8.10 12.84
N ASP A 98 17.84 -9.02 13.52
CA ASP A 98 18.49 -9.90 14.52
C ASP A 98 18.99 -11.22 13.94
N ASP A 99 18.80 -11.48 12.63
CA ASP A 99 19.34 -12.68 12.03
C ASP A 99 20.83 -12.51 11.75
N SER A 100 21.61 -13.39 12.37
CA SER A 100 23.07 -13.50 12.20
C SER A 100 23.51 -13.89 10.77
N LYS A 101 22.57 -14.06 9.86
CA LYS A 101 22.75 -14.18 8.41
C LYS A 101 22.52 -12.89 7.67
N ASN A 102 22.57 -11.82 8.39
CA ASN A 102 22.25 -10.47 8.00
C ASN A 102 22.78 -10.11 6.62
N THR A 103 21.91 -10.16 5.69
CA THR A 103 21.90 -9.13 4.67
C THR A 103 20.81 -8.15 5.06
N ALA A 104 21.18 -6.91 5.34
CA ALA A 104 20.25 -5.79 5.56
C ALA A 104 19.36 -5.51 4.35
N THR A 105 19.22 -6.47 3.46
CA THR A 105 18.58 -6.38 2.15
C THR A 105 17.13 -6.86 2.13
N GLY A 106 16.61 -7.42 3.25
CA GLY A 106 15.27 -7.99 3.28
C GLY A 106 15.09 -9.08 2.21
N ASP A 107 15.23 -10.33 2.59
CA ASP A 107 14.97 -11.42 1.64
C ASP A 107 13.47 -11.49 1.36
N PHE A 108 13.12 -11.43 0.09
CA PHE A 108 11.79 -11.75 -0.38
C PHE A 108 11.51 -13.24 -0.13
N TYR A 109 10.34 -13.54 0.44
CA TYR A 109 9.98 -14.93 0.77
C TYR A 109 8.65 -15.39 0.18
N ALA A 110 7.81 -14.48 -0.28
CA ALA A 110 6.56 -14.79 -0.96
C ALA A 110 6.22 -13.76 -2.02
N ALA A 111 5.57 -14.18 -3.09
CA ALA A 111 5.13 -13.33 -4.17
C ALA A 111 3.76 -13.73 -4.68
N SER A 112 3.03 -12.74 -5.21
CA SER A 112 1.89 -12.93 -6.09
C SER A 112 2.05 -12.03 -7.31
N GLU A 113 1.61 -12.52 -8.47
CA GLU A 113 1.65 -11.76 -9.73
C GLU A 113 0.27 -11.77 -10.37
N LYS A 114 -0.12 -10.65 -10.96
CA LYS A 114 -1.33 -10.54 -11.80
C LYS A 114 -0.99 -9.77 -13.07
N ASP A 115 -1.45 -10.30 -14.19
CA ASP A 115 -1.24 -9.72 -15.52
C ASP A 115 -2.23 -8.58 -15.78
N ASP A 116 -1.79 -7.57 -16.53
CA ASP A 116 -2.60 -6.47 -17.07
C ASP A 116 -3.39 -5.70 -15.98
N ILE A 117 -2.74 -5.47 -14.81
CA ILE A 117 -3.25 -4.63 -13.75
C ILE A 117 -2.16 -3.74 -13.14
N ILE A 118 -2.57 -2.65 -12.52
CA ILE A 118 -1.75 -1.81 -11.64
C ILE A 118 -2.31 -1.86 -10.22
N ALA A 119 -1.43 -1.99 -9.23
CA ALA A 119 -1.77 -2.07 -7.81
C ALA A 119 -1.18 -0.88 -7.01
N PRO A 120 -1.82 0.30 -7.07
CA PRO A 120 -1.27 1.53 -6.47
C PRO A 120 -1.42 1.61 -4.95
N TYR A 121 -2.23 0.72 -4.33
CA TYR A 121 -2.43 0.75 -2.89
C TYR A 121 -2.28 -0.64 -2.29
N ILE A 122 -1.67 -0.67 -1.11
CA ILE A 122 -1.58 -1.85 -0.27
C ILE A 122 -1.80 -1.45 1.19
N PHE A 123 -2.52 -2.28 1.95
CA PHE A 123 -2.85 -2.04 3.34
C PHE A 123 -2.60 -3.29 4.16
N SER A 124 -2.13 -3.12 5.39
CA SER A 124 -2.13 -4.19 6.39
C SER A 124 -3.55 -4.43 6.90
N LEU A 125 -3.94 -5.69 7.03
CA LEU A 125 -5.16 -6.14 7.70
C LEU A 125 -4.83 -6.85 9.02
N GLY A 126 -3.76 -6.45 9.69
CA GLY A 126 -3.29 -7.05 10.93
C GLY A 126 -1.84 -7.52 10.86
N THR A 127 -1.53 -8.63 11.51
CA THR A 127 -0.16 -9.16 11.59
C THR A 127 0.22 -10.11 10.45
N SER A 128 -0.76 -10.63 9.72
CA SER A 128 -0.54 -11.73 8.77
C SER A 128 -1.34 -11.64 7.47
N GLU A 129 -2.07 -10.56 7.25
CA GLU A 129 -2.88 -10.38 6.05
C GLU A 129 -2.69 -8.97 5.48
N PHE A 130 -2.78 -8.86 4.15
CA PHE A 130 -2.68 -7.62 3.41
C PHE A 130 -3.78 -7.54 2.37
N ALA A 131 -4.31 -6.32 2.16
CA ALA A 131 -5.20 -6.02 1.05
C ALA A 131 -4.48 -5.17 0.02
N VAL A 132 -4.64 -5.52 -1.24
CA VAL A 132 -4.15 -4.77 -2.39
C VAL A 132 -5.33 -4.24 -3.17
N VAL A 133 -5.34 -2.94 -3.42
CA VAL A 133 -6.29 -2.32 -4.34
C VAL A 133 -5.61 -2.14 -5.68
N TYR A 134 -6.23 -2.69 -6.70
CA TYR A 134 -5.78 -2.61 -8.07
C TYR A 134 -6.85 -1.94 -8.96
N ASP A 135 -6.52 -1.63 -10.19
CA ASP A 135 -7.39 -0.84 -11.08
C ASP A 135 -8.73 -1.50 -11.42
N LYS A 136 -8.85 -2.82 -11.23
CA LYS A 136 -10.07 -3.60 -11.50
C LYS A 136 -10.72 -4.19 -10.24
N GLY A 137 -10.21 -3.87 -9.05
CA GLY A 137 -10.77 -4.42 -7.82
C GLY A 137 -9.88 -4.34 -6.59
N ILE A 138 -10.14 -5.24 -5.68
CA ILE A 138 -9.40 -5.40 -4.43
C ILE A 138 -9.26 -6.87 -4.08
N MET A 139 -8.07 -7.29 -3.69
CA MET A 139 -7.79 -8.63 -3.23
C MET A 139 -7.11 -8.62 -1.86
N ALA A 140 -7.20 -9.72 -1.12
CA ALA A 140 -6.37 -9.93 0.05
C ALA A 140 -5.59 -11.25 -0.05
N PHE A 141 -4.44 -11.27 0.62
CA PHE A 141 -3.60 -12.44 0.72
C PHE A 141 -2.95 -12.53 2.11
N ASP A 142 -2.58 -13.74 2.46
CA ASP A 142 -1.87 -13.99 3.70
C ASP A 142 -0.37 -13.70 3.59
N CYS A 143 0.34 -13.77 4.71
CA CYS A 143 1.79 -13.58 4.76
C CYS A 143 2.60 -14.65 4.03
N ASN A 144 1.99 -15.70 3.49
CA ASN A 144 2.62 -16.70 2.64
C ASN A 144 2.40 -16.45 1.15
N GLY A 145 1.69 -15.36 0.81
CA GLY A 145 1.33 -15.01 -0.56
C GLY A 145 0.11 -15.76 -1.11
N ASN A 146 -0.64 -16.49 -0.25
CA ASN A 146 -1.86 -17.15 -0.69
C ASN A 146 -3.02 -16.17 -0.75
N GLU A 147 -3.69 -16.11 -1.90
CA GLU A 147 -4.90 -15.32 -2.07
C GLU A 147 -6.01 -15.83 -1.13
N LYS A 148 -6.63 -14.92 -0.42
CA LYS A 148 -7.74 -15.17 0.52
C LYS A 148 -9.09 -14.90 -0.14
N TRP A 149 -9.18 -13.80 -0.83
CA TRP A 149 -10.36 -13.37 -1.58
C TRP A 149 -9.94 -12.31 -2.61
N ASP A 150 -10.76 -12.20 -3.66
CA ASP A 150 -10.66 -11.20 -4.71
C ASP A 150 -12.07 -10.68 -5.02
N THR A 151 -12.23 -9.36 -5.05
CA THR A 151 -13.51 -8.69 -5.30
C THR A 151 -13.36 -7.73 -6.46
N GLU A 152 -13.98 -8.06 -7.58
CA GLU A 152 -13.99 -7.20 -8.77
C GLU A 152 -14.83 -5.94 -8.53
N ILE A 153 -14.36 -4.81 -9.05
CA ILE A 153 -15.02 -3.51 -9.00
C ILE A 153 -15.00 -2.94 -10.41
N SER A 154 -16.18 -2.74 -10.97
CA SER A 154 -16.32 -2.30 -12.35
C SER A 154 -16.03 -0.82 -12.60
N ASN A 155 -16.23 0.03 -11.56
CA ASN A 155 -15.98 1.45 -11.65
C ASN A 155 -14.51 1.77 -11.33
N LYS A 156 -14.01 2.87 -11.88
CA LYS A 156 -12.65 3.34 -11.62
C LYS A 156 -12.48 3.67 -10.14
N ILE A 157 -11.47 3.10 -9.50
CA ILE A 157 -11.09 3.44 -8.13
C ILE A 157 -10.23 4.71 -8.17
N THR A 158 -10.68 5.77 -7.50
CA THR A 158 -10.02 7.08 -7.49
C THR A 158 -9.17 7.28 -6.24
N SER A 159 -9.56 6.67 -5.13
CA SER A 159 -8.79 6.69 -3.89
C SER A 159 -9.11 5.48 -3.02
N ALA A 160 -8.20 5.12 -2.15
CA ALA A 160 -8.37 4.01 -1.21
C ALA A 160 -7.74 4.35 0.14
N SER A 161 -8.35 3.86 1.21
CA SER A 161 -7.77 3.92 2.56
C SER A 161 -8.31 2.78 3.43
N VAL A 162 -7.70 2.59 4.61
CA VAL A 162 -8.09 1.54 5.56
C VAL A 162 -8.40 2.15 6.93
N THR A 163 -9.44 1.65 7.58
CA THR A 163 -9.78 2.01 8.96
C THR A 163 -8.96 1.19 9.95
N GLU A 164 -8.87 1.64 11.21
CA GLU A 164 -8.26 0.87 12.30
C GLU A 164 -8.88 -0.52 12.50
N GLY A 165 -10.14 -0.71 12.08
CA GLY A 165 -10.85 -1.99 12.14
C GLY A 165 -10.67 -2.86 10.90
N GLY A 166 -9.73 -2.55 10.00
CA GLY A 166 -9.43 -3.34 8.80
C GLY A 166 -10.50 -3.25 7.71
N LYS A 167 -11.44 -2.30 7.80
CA LYS A 167 -12.37 -2.03 6.70
C LYS A 167 -11.67 -1.15 5.67
N ILE A 168 -11.87 -1.45 4.41
CA ILE A 168 -11.26 -0.72 3.31
C ILE A 168 -12.31 0.22 2.71
N LEU A 169 -11.93 1.47 2.57
CA LEU A 169 -12.74 2.54 1.99
C LEU A 169 -12.24 2.77 0.56
N LEU A 170 -13.11 2.66 -0.41
CA LEU A 170 -12.79 2.95 -1.81
C LEU A 170 -13.71 4.04 -2.33
N SER A 171 -13.14 5.08 -2.90
CA SER A 171 -13.88 6.01 -3.73
C SER A 171 -13.84 5.57 -5.18
N LEU A 172 -14.99 5.60 -5.81
CA LEU A 172 -15.19 5.22 -7.18
C LEU A 172 -15.68 6.43 -7.96
N GLY A 173 -15.31 6.51 -9.23
CA GLY A 173 -15.81 7.53 -10.16
C GLY A 173 -16.00 6.95 -11.54
N GLU A 174 -16.82 7.61 -12.36
CA GLU A 174 -16.94 7.34 -13.78
C GLU A 174 -16.05 8.33 -14.55
N GLU A 175 -15.29 7.82 -15.52
CA GLU A 175 -14.50 8.70 -16.39
C GLU A 175 -15.44 9.56 -17.23
N THR A 176 -15.35 10.87 -17.05
CA THR A 176 -16.01 11.80 -17.96
C THR A 176 -15.13 11.98 -19.20
N GLY A 177 -15.70 11.84 -20.38
CA GLY A 177 -14.98 11.98 -21.66
C GLY A 177 -14.42 13.37 -21.95
N GLY A 178 -14.26 14.24 -20.93
CA GLY A 178 -13.77 15.60 -20.99
C GLY A 178 -12.57 15.84 -20.05
N HIS A 179 -12.10 17.10 -19.98
CA HIS A 179 -10.98 17.50 -19.14
C HIS A 179 -11.27 17.51 -17.62
N ASP A 180 -12.51 17.24 -17.21
CA ASP A 180 -13.00 17.51 -15.85
C ASP A 180 -12.92 16.30 -14.89
N GLY A 181 -12.21 15.24 -15.25
CA GLY A 181 -11.92 14.14 -14.31
C GLY A 181 -13.05 13.12 -14.19
N TYR A 182 -13.51 12.84 -12.98
CA TYR A 182 -14.52 11.82 -12.66
C TYR A 182 -15.82 12.49 -12.19
N ALA A 183 -16.96 11.94 -12.65
CA ALA A 183 -18.28 12.29 -12.15
C ALA A 183 -18.84 11.18 -11.25
N ASP A 184 -19.97 11.47 -10.61
CA ASP A 184 -20.79 10.50 -9.88
C ASP A 184 -20.00 9.64 -8.87
N GLY A 185 -19.32 10.33 -7.96
CA GLY A 185 -18.54 9.70 -6.92
C GLY A 185 -19.37 8.74 -6.07
N THR A 186 -18.88 7.53 -5.90
CA THR A 186 -19.44 6.53 -5.01
C THR A 186 -18.41 6.13 -3.97
N LEU A 187 -18.79 6.13 -2.70
CA LEU A 187 -18.00 5.53 -1.64
C LEU A 187 -18.49 4.11 -1.38
N ILE A 188 -17.59 3.15 -1.42
CA ILE A 188 -17.88 1.78 -0.95
C ILE A 188 -17.01 1.43 0.26
N ILE A 189 -17.56 0.60 1.13
CA ILE A 189 -16.85 0.05 2.29
C ILE A 189 -16.78 -1.47 2.10
N VAL A 190 -15.55 -1.96 2.03
CA VAL A 190 -15.26 -3.40 1.93
C VAL A 190 -14.82 -3.90 3.30
N SER A 191 -15.43 -4.97 3.77
CA SER A 191 -15.04 -5.64 5.01
C SER A 191 -13.79 -6.49 4.83
N SER A 192 -13.18 -6.91 5.93
CA SER A 192 -11.94 -7.72 5.90
C SER A 192 -12.11 -9.09 5.23
N ASP A 193 -13.35 -9.55 5.02
CA ASP A 193 -13.67 -10.77 4.27
C ASP A 193 -13.96 -10.53 2.78
N GLY A 194 -13.69 -9.32 2.28
CA GLY A 194 -13.85 -8.95 0.87
C GLY A 194 -15.26 -8.53 0.45
N LYS A 195 -16.24 -8.55 1.36
CA LYS A 195 -17.62 -8.20 0.99
C LYS A 195 -17.85 -6.69 1.02
N ILE A 196 -18.55 -6.18 0.02
CA ILE A 196 -19.03 -4.80 0.04
C ILE A 196 -20.12 -4.70 1.11
N SER A 197 -19.80 -4.04 2.23
CA SER A 197 -20.68 -3.89 3.37
C SER A 197 -21.58 -2.65 3.28
N SER A 198 -21.20 -1.64 2.52
CA SER A 198 -21.95 -0.41 2.33
C SER A 198 -21.57 0.27 1.03
N LYS A 199 -22.54 0.97 0.43
CA LYS A 199 -22.38 1.81 -0.76
C LYS A 199 -23.12 3.13 -0.54
N TYR A 200 -22.47 4.26 -0.85
CA TYR A 200 -23.01 5.61 -0.74
C TYR A 200 -22.76 6.35 -2.06
N GLU A 201 -23.82 6.80 -2.70
CA GLU A 201 -23.74 7.65 -3.90
C GLU A 201 -23.65 9.10 -3.46
N MET A 202 -22.62 9.81 -3.91
CA MET A 202 -22.34 11.17 -3.44
C MET A 202 -22.77 12.26 -4.42
N GLY A 203 -23.02 11.89 -5.69
CA GLY A 203 -23.43 12.81 -6.75
C GLY A 203 -22.35 13.81 -7.20
N GLU A 204 -21.17 13.78 -6.59
CA GLU A 204 -20.02 14.62 -6.91
C GLU A 204 -18.76 13.73 -6.97
N SER A 205 -17.72 14.18 -7.67
CA SER A 205 -16.45 13.46 -7.72
C SER A 205 -15.80 13.35 -6.33
N ILE A 206 -15.14 12.22 -6.07
CA ILE A 206 -14.38 12.02 -4.83
C ILE A 206 -12.91 11.90 -5.18
N SER A 207 -12.09 12.86 -4.72
CA SER A 207 -10.65 12.86 -4.93
C SER A 207 -9.89 12.05 -3.90
N TYR A 208 -10.39 12.05 -2.67
CA TYR A 208 -9.79 11.26 -1.60
C TYR A 208 -10.82 10.82 -0.56
N VAL A 209 -10.48 9.74 0.13
CA VAL A 209 -11.23 9.20 1.27
C VAL A 209 -10.27 8.83 2.39
N ASN A 210 -10.55 9.29 3.61
CA ASN A 210 -9.74 8.98 4.79
C ASN A 210 -10.62 8.69 6.01
N PRO A 211 -10.27 7.67 6.81
CA PRO A 211 -10.90 7.45 8.11
C PRO A 211 -10.42 8.51 9.12
N ASN A 212 -11.32 8.95 9.98
CA ASN A 212 -11.02 9.81 11.11
C ASN A 212 -11.83 9.33 12.33
N GLY A 213 -11.28 8.37 13.06
CA GLY A 213 -11.96 7.67 14.13
C GLY A 213 -13.24 6.97 13.65
N LYS A 214 -14.41 7.44 14.13
CA LYS A 214 -15.72 6.90 13.69
C LYS A 214 -16.28 7.56 12.43
N ASN A 215 -15.62 8.61 11.93
CA ASN A 215 -16.05 9.37 10.78
C ASN A 215 -15.22 9.01 9.54
N ILE A 216 -15.77 9.29 8.37
CA ILE A 216 -15.04 9.22 7.09
C ILE A 216 -14.99 10.64 6.55
N VAL A 217 -13.80 11.10 6.21
CA VAL A 217 -13.56 12.39 5.55
C VAL A 217 -13.43 12.15 4.06
N ILE A 218 -14.21 12.88 3.29
CA ILE A 218 -14.25 12.82 1.83
C ILE A 218 -13.91 14.21 1.31
N GLY A 219 -13.10 14.27 0.25
CA GLY A 219 -12.82 15.51 -0.48
C GLY A 219 -13.09 15.34 -1.97
N SER A 220 -13.57 16.40 -2.57
CA SER A 220 -13.79 16.56 -4.01
C SER A 220 -12.69 17.41 -4.65
#